data_80f197320c5ab52f09dac9bd32f174a6
#
_entry.id   80f197320c5ab52f09dac9bd32f174a6
#
_cell.length_a   1.000
_cell.length_b   1.000
_cell.length_c   1.000
_cell.angle_alpha   90.00
_cell.angle_beta   90.00
_cell.angle_gamma   90.00
#
_symmetry.space_group_name_H-M   'P 1'
#
loop_
_entity.id
_entity.type
_entity.pdbx_description
1 polymer ?
#
loop_
_entity_poly.entity_id
_entity_poly.type
_entity_poly.pdbx_seq_one_letter_code
_entity_poly.pdbx_strand_id
1 'polypeptide(L)'
;MATMDRIEKLCAERGMRMTEQRRVIARVLSEAEDHPDVEELYRRASAIDPHISIATVYRTVRLFEEAGVVEKHDFGDGRSRYEEAGDDHHDHLIDTKSGEVIEFYDAEIERLKTEIAERLGFKLIGHKLELYGTAIEGASPTSREGLIFTRHNRRTEDA
;
A
#
# COMPACT_ATOMS: atom_id res chain seq x y z
N MET A 1 12.03 -24.46 -6.90
CA MET A 1 11.17 -23.62 -7.73
C MET A 1 10.87 -22.34 -6.95
N ALA A 2 11.30 -21.21 -7.49
CA ALA A 2 10.86 -19.94 -6.93
C ALA A 2 9.36 -19.80 -7.16
N THR A 3 8.60 -19.69 -6.10
CA THR A 3 7.18 -19.33 -6.17
C THR A 3 7.06 -17.93 -6.74
N MET A 4 6.29 -17.77 -7.80
CA MET A 4 5.94 -16.46 -8.33
C MET A 4 5.28 -15.64 -7.21
N ASP A 5 5.74 -14.42 -7.00
CA ASP A 5 5.03 -13.54 -6.08
C ASP A 5 3.66 -13.12 -6.65
N ARG A 6 2.81 -12.59 -5.80
CA ARG A 6 1.44 -12.25 -6.17
C ARG A 6 1.36 -11.21 -7.29
N ILE A 7 2.21 -10.19 -7.24
CA ILE A 7 2.23 -9.13 -8.26
C ILE A 7 2.67 -9.71 -9.61
N GLU A 8 3.71 -10.53 -9.62
CA GLU A 8 4.19 -11.20 -10.85
C GLU A 8 3.09 -12.05 -11.47
N LYS A 9 2.39 -12.83 -10.66
CA LYS A 9 1.27 -13.66 -11.10
C LYS A 9 0.14 -12.83 -11.71
N LEU A 10 -0.27 -11.75 -11.04
CA LEU A 10 -1.30 -10.85 -11.54
C LEU A 10 -0.90 -10.18 -12.85
N CYS A 11 0.35 -9.76 -12.98
CA CYS A 11 0.89 -9.19 -14.21
C CYS A 11 0.84 -10.19 -15.36
N ALA A 12 1.23 -11.43 -15.11
CA ALA A 12 1.17 -12.50 -16.12
C ALA A 12 -0.27 -12.77 -16.56
N GLU A 13 -1.21 -12.82 -15.63
CA GLU A 13 -2.66 -12.99 -15.93
C GLU A 13 -3.23 -11.85 -16.78
N ARG A 14 -2.65 -10.65 -16.69
CA ARG A 14 -3.05 -9.47 -17.48
C ARG A 14 -2.26 -9.27 -18.76
N GLY A 15 -1.45 -10.26 -19.14
CA GLY A 15 -0.67 -10.23 -20.37
C GLY A 15 0.53 -9.28 -20.35
N MET A 16 0.96 -8.82 -19.18
CA MET A 16 2.14 -7.97 -19.05
C MET A 16 3.41 -8.81 -19.21
N ARG A 17 4.31 -8.34 -20.07
CA ARG A 17 5.63 -8.95 -20.19
C ARG A 17 6.45 -8.71 -18.92
N MET A 18 6.87 -9.78 -18.28
CA MET A 18 7.73 -9.72 -17.11
C MET A 18 9.19 -9.87 -17.52
N THR A 19 9.95 -8.79 -17.38
CA THR A 19 11.41 -8.80 -17.45
C THR A 19 11.98 -9.14 -16.07
N GLU A 20 13.26 -9.50 -16.01
CA GLU A 20 13.91 -9.80 -14.75
C GLU A 20 13.89 -8.59 -13.80
N GLN A 21 14.12 -7.38 -14.31
CA GLN A 21 14.05 -6.15 -13.51
C GLN A 21 12.64 -5.90 -12.98
N ARG A 22 11.60 -6.12 -13.78
CA ARG A 22 10.20 -6.02 -13.32
C ARG A 22 9.89 -7.04 -12.24
N ARG A 23 10.43 -8.26 -12.33
CA ARG A 23 10.27 -9.28 -11.29
C ARG A 23 10.91 -8.86 -9.98
N VAL A 24 12.08 -8.26 -10.01
CA VAL A 24 12.74 -7.73 -8.80
C VAL A 24 11.88 -6.65 -8.14
N ILE A 25 11.37 -5.73 -8.91
CA ILE A 25 10.51 -4.64 -8.40
C ILE A 25 9.19 -5.20 -7.86
N ALA A 26 8.57 -6.15 -8.54
CA ALA A 26 7.37 -6.84 -8.08
C ALA A 26 7.60 -7.55 -6.74
N ARG A 27 8.71 -8.23 -6.61
CA ARG A 27 9.11 -8.92 -5.37
C ARG A 27 9.30 -7.94 -4.22
N VAL A 28 9.98 -6.83 -4.44
CA VAL A 28 10.18 -5.79 -3.41
C VAL A 28 8.84 -5.25 -2.93
N LEU A 29 7.91 -4.99 -3.83
CA LEU A 29 6.55 -4.53 -3.50
C LEU A 29 5.75 -5.59 -2.74
N SER A 30 5.81 -6.85 -3.17
CA SER A 30 5.09 -7.96 -2.53
C SER A 30 5.61 -8.27 -1.12
N GLU A 31 6.89 -8.10 -0.88
CA GLU A 31 7.52 -8.32 0.43
C GLU A 31 7.45 -7.10 1.35
N ALA A 32 7.05 -5.94 0.83
CA ALA A 32 6.95 -4.72 1.60
C ALA A 32 5.82 -4.79 2.62
N GLU A 33 6.13 -4.52 3.87
CA GLU A 33 5.18 -4.42 4.98
C GLU A 33 4.81 -2.96 5.29
N ASP A 34 5.42 -2.04 4.57
CA ASP A 34 5.21 -0.60 4.65
C ASP A 34 4.65 -0.05 3.33
N HIS A 35 4.53 1.27 3.23
CA HIS A 35 4.12 1.97 2.02
C HIS A 35 5.32 2.71 1.42
N PRO A 36 6.21 2.03 0.69
CA PRO A 36 7.40 2.67 0.16
C PRO A 36 7.07 3.65 -0.98
N ASP A 37 7.83 4.75 -1.04
CA ASP A 37 7.88 5.62 -2.20
C ASP A 37 8.84 5.05 -3.27
N VAL A 38 8.93 5.70 -4.42
CA VAL A 38 9.77 5.22 -5.53
C VAL A 38 11.26 5.20 -5.15
N GLU A 39 11.73 6.17 -4.38
CA GLU A 39 13.12 6.22 -3.94
C GLU A 39 13.48 5.03 -3.05
N GLU A 40 12.59 4.69 -2.12
CA GLU A 40 12.77 3.53 -1.25
C GLU A 40 12.66 2.22 -2.04
N LEU A 41 11.74 2.12 -2.99
CA LEU A 41 11.67 0.97 -3.90
C LEU A 41 12.95 0.81 -4.71
N TYR A 42 13.50 1.92 -5.21
CA TYR A 42 14.78 1.92 -5.92
C TYR A 42 15.91 1.44 -5.02
N ARG A 43 15.99 1.92 -3.79
CA ARG A 43 17.01 1.49 -2.83
C ARG A 43 16.95 -0.02 -2.59
N ARG A 44 15.77 -0.57 -2.36
CA ARG A 44 15.55 -2.00 -2.12
C ARG A 44 15.83 -2.84 -3.38
N ALA A 45 15.33 -2.41 -4.52
CA ALA A 45 15.51 -3.12 -5.79
C ALA A 45 16.97 -3.11 -6.24
N SER A 46 17.68 -1.99 -6.12
CA SER A 46 19.08 -1.88 -6.49
C SER A 46 20.03 -2.69 -5.58
N ALA A 47 19.60 -2.96 -4.35
CA ALA A 47 20.32 -3.88 -3.46
C ALA A 47 20.26 -5.34 -3.97
N ILE A 48 19.20 -5.70 -4.69
CA ILE A 48 19.05 -7.04 -5.31
C ILE A 48 19.72 -7.07 -6.69
N ASP A 49 19.45 -6.06 -7.52
CA ASP A 49 20.02 -5.92 -8.87
C ASP A 49 20.59 -4.52 -9.06
N PRO A 50 21.94 -4.37 -8.99
CA PRO A 50 22.58 -3.06 -9.11
C PRO A 50 22.41 -2.39 -10.49
N HIS A 51 21.96 -3.11 -11.50
CA HIS A 51 21.72 -2.58 -12.85
C HIS A 51 20.39 -1.86 -13.00
N ILE A 52 19.49 -1.96 -12.02
CA ILE A 52 18.20 -1.26 -12.05
C ILE A 52 18.44 0.23 -11.85
N SER A 53 17.92 1.04 -12.78
CA SER A 53 17.92 2.51 -12.64
C SER A 53 16.65 3.00 -11.97
N ILE A 54 16.70 4.19 -11.39
CA ILE A 54 15.52 4.83 -10.82
C ILE A 54 14.44 5.08 -11.88
N ALA A 55 14.82 5.41 -13.11
CA ALA A 55 13.89 5.57 -14.21
C ALA A 55 13.14 4.28 -14.54
N THR A 56 13.80 3.13 -14.44
CA THR A 56 13.17 1.82 -14.60
C THR A 56 12.16 1.56 -13.49
N VAL A 57 12.48 1.92 -12.25
CA VAL A 57 11.55 1.77 -11.12
C VAL A 57 10.29 2.61 -11.34
N TYR A 58 10.44 3.89 -11.71
CA TYR A 58 9.30 4.77 -12.02
C TYR A 58 8.39 4.20 -13.10
N ARG A 59 8.95 3.77 -14.21
CA ARG A 59 8.18 3.20 -15.32
C ARG A 59 7.49 1.90 -14.95
N THR A 60 8.16 1.04 -14.21
CA THR A 60 7.62 -0.25 -13.80
C THR A 60 6.47 -0.08 -12.80
N VAL A 61 6.64 0.77 -11.80
CA VAL A 61 5.60 1.06 -10.82
C VAL A 61 4.37 1.68 -11.49
N ARG A 62 4.56 2.57 -12.45
CA ARG A 62 3.47 3.16 -13.23
C ARG A 62 2.72 2.10 -14.03
N LEU A 63 3.42 1.17 -14.67
CA LEU A 63 2.80 0.05 -15.37
C LEU A 63 1.98 -0.84 -14.44
N PHE A 64 2.50 -1.12 -13.25
CA PHE A 64 1.78 -1.90 -12.24
C PHE A 64 0.53 -1.19 -11.73
N GLU A 65 0.60 0.12 -11.54
CA GLU A 65 -0.55 0.95 -11.17
C GLU A 65 -1.61 0.94 -12.27
N GLU A 66 -1.22 1.17 -13.52
CA GLU A 66 -2.13 1.14 -14.67
C GLU A 66 -2.78 -0.23 -14.87
N ALA A 67 -2.06 -1.30 -14.56
CA ALA A 67 -2.60 -2.66 -14.59
C ALA A 67 -3.47 -2.99 -13.36
N GLY A 68 -3.54 -2.12 -12.35
CA GLY A 68 -4.32 -2.32 -11.14
C GLY A 68 -3.77 -3.36 -10.19
N VAL A 69 -2.49 -3.72 -10.30
CA VAL A 69 -1.82 -4.67 -9.38
C VAL A 69 -1.15 -3.97 -8.20
N VAL A 70 -0.96 -2.68 -8.29
CA VAL A 70 -0.40 -1.81 -7.26
C VAL A 70 -1.30 -0.60 -7.08
N GLU A 71 -1.50 -0.18 -5.86
CA GLU A 71 -2.22 1.03 -5.51
C GLU A 71 -1.26 2.14 -5.12
N LYS A 72 -1.57 3.35 -5.57
CA LYS A 72 -0.86 4.57 -5.24
C LYS A 72 -1.62 5.33 -4.16
N HIS A 73 -0.93 5.72 -3.11
CA HIS A 73 -1.47 6.52 -2.02
C HIS A 73 -0.73 7.85 -1.89
N ASP A 74 -1.48 8.92 -1.73
CA ASP A 74 -0.95 10.23 -1.34
C ASP A 74 -1.46 10.53 0.08
N PHE A 75 -0.56 10.51 1.05
CA PHE A 75 -0.89 10.73 2.45
C PHE A 75 -0.63 12.18 2.92
N GLY A 76 -0.51 13.12 1.98
CA GLY A 76 -0.36 14.53 2.30
C GLY A 76 1.07 14.99 2.63
N ASP A 77 2.07 14.12 2.46
CA ASP A 77 3.49 14.44 2.69
C ASP A 77 4.25 14.82 1.40
N GLY A 78 3.53 15.00 0.29
CA GLY A 78 4.11 15.33 -1.01
C GLY A 78 4.78 14.17 -1.73
N ARG A 79 4.71 12.96 -1.18
CA ARG A 79 5.27 11.76 -1.78
C ARG A 79 4.18 10.76 -2.11
N SER A 80 4.26 10.17 -3.30
CA SER A 80 3.42 9.03 -3.65
C SER A 80 4.01 7.76 -3.05
N ARG A 81 3.18 7.01 -2.34
CA ARG A 81 3.54 5.72 -1.76
C ARG A 81 2.77 4.61 -2.44
N TYR A 82 3.31 3.42 -2.42
CA TYR A 82 2.80 2.29 -3.18
C TYR A 82 2.62 1.08 -2.29
N GLU A 83 1.58 0.32 -2.56
CA GLU A 83 1.36 -0.98 -1.96
C GLU A 83 0.74 -1.96 -2.96
N GLU A 84 0.90 -3.24 -2.70
CA GLU A 84 0.22 -4.29 -3.45
C GLU A 84 -1.29 -4.11 -3.35
N ALA A 85 -1.99 -4.11 -4.48
CA ALA A 85 -3.45 -4.12 -4.49
C ALA A 85 -3.95 -5.44 -3.93
N GLY A 86 -4.56 -5.39 -2.75
CA GLY A 86 -5.12 -6.54 -2.08
C GLY A 86 -6.59 -6.74 -2.37
N ASP A 87 -7.08 -7.97 -2.16
CA ASP A 87 -8.51 -8.24 -2.10
C ASP A 87 -9.11 -7.75 -0.78
N ASP A 88 -8.27 -7.59 0.24
CA ASP A 88 -8.65 -7.09 1.55
C ASP A 88 -8.60 -5.57 1.56
N HIS A 89 -9.78 -4.97 1.66
CA HIS A 89 -9.91 -3.54 1.82
C HIS A 89 -9.48 -3.12 3.22
N HIS A 90 -8.64 -2.10 3.30
CA HIS A 90 -8.27 -1.47 4.56
C HIS A 90 -8.24 0.06 4.41
N ASP A 91 -8.46 0.74 5.52
CA ASP A 91 -8.40 2.18 5.63
C ASP A 91 -7.07 2.61 6.27
N HIS A 92 -6.75 3.88 6.21
CA HIS A 92 -5.47 4.41 6.68
C HIS A 92 -5.67 5.52 7.71
N LEU A 93 -4.89 5.46 8.78
CA LEU A 93 -4.71 6.54 9.72
C LEU A 93 -3.26 7.00 9.65
N ILE A 94 -3.04 8.25 9.34
CA ILE A 94 -1.72 8.83 9.16
C ILE A 94 -1.37 9.71 10.37
N ASP A 95 -0.26 9.40 11.04
CA ASP A 95 0.32 10.29 12.02
C ASP A 95 1.03 11.44 11.29
N THR A 96 0.50 12.64 11.42
CA THR A 96 1.02 13.81 10.70
C THR A 96 2.35 14.31 11.26
N LYS A 97 2.74 13.88 12.46
CA LYS A 97 4.04 14.19 13.06
C LYS A 97 5.14 13.25 12.61
N SER A 98 4.92 11.95 12.72
CA SER A 98 5.94 10.93 12.44
C SER A 98 5.92 10.41 11.01
N GLY A 99 4.79 10.57 10.29
CA GLY A 99 4.54 9.95 9.01
C GLY A 99 4.19 8.46 9.10
N GLU A 100 4.04 7.92 10.32
CA GLU A 100 3.57 6.55 10.51
C GLU A 100 2.21 6.35 9.88
N VAL A 101 2.01 5.23 9.21
CA VAL A 101 0.72 4.84 8.63
C VAL A 101 0.21 3.62 9.37
N ILE A 102 -1.00 3.72 9.90
CA ILE A 102 -1.70 2.61 10.52
C ILE A 102 -2.79 2.17 9.55
N GLU A 103 -2.75 0.91 9.17
CA GLU A 103 -3.82 0.27 8.40
C GLU A 103 -4.84 -0.28 9.36
N PHE A 104 -6.10 -0.05 9.08
CA PHE A 104 -7.17 -0.60 9.88
C PHE A 104 -8.36 -1.04 9.04
N TYR A 105 -9.10 -1.99 9.56
CA TYR A 105 -10.39 -2.43 9.05
C TYR A 105 -11.40 -2.39 10.20
N ASP A 106 -12.53 -1.80 9.96
CA ASP A 106 -13.63 -1.75 10.95
C ASP A 106 -14.92 -2.17 10.28
N ALA A 107 -15.46 -3.29 10.72
CA ALA A 107 -16.68 -3.90 10.17
C ALA A 107 -17.89 -2.96 10.29
N GLU A 108 -17.98 -2.17 11.35
CA GLU A 108 -19.07 -1.22 11.54
C GLU A 108 -19.01 -0.05 10.55
N ILE A 109 -17.82 0.48 10.28
CA ILE A 109 -17.63 1.51 9.26
C ILE A 109 -18.03 0.96 7.88
N GLU A 110 -17.64 -0.26 7.55
CA GLU A 110 -18.01 -0.90 6.28
C GLU A 110 -19.54 -1.03 6.15
N ARG A 111 -20.21 -1.47 7.20
CA ARG A 111 -21.66 -1.57 7.21
C ARG A 111 -22.35 -0.21 7.04
N LEU A 112 -21.90 0.81 7.75
CA LEU A 112 -22.45 2.15 7.69
C LEU A 112 -22.28 2.79 6.32
N LYS A 113 -21.13 2.63 5.68
CA LYS A 113 -20.87 3.15 4.32
C LYS A 113 -21.84 2.53 3.31
N THR A 114 -22.03 1.23 3.35
CA THR A 114 -22.95 0.51 2.47
C THR A 114 -24.39 1.00 2.69
N GLU A 115 -24.82 1.13 3.94
CA GLU A 115 -26.15 1.61 4.29
C GLU A 115 -26.39 3.04 3.79
N ILE A 116 -25.41 3.92 3.94
CA ILE A 116 -25.51 5.30 3.44
C ILE A 116 -25.65 5.34 1.92
N ALA A 117 -24.84 4.56 1.20
CA ALA A 117 -24.92 4.47 -0.25
C ALA A 117 -26.31 3.98 -0.72
N GLU A 118 -26.84 2.95 -0.08
CA GLU A 118 -28.17 2.40 -0.39
C GLU A 118 -29.30 3.41 -0.11
N ARG A 119 -29.22 4.14 0.99
CA ARG A 119 -30.18 5.20 1.30
C ARG A 119 -30.17 6.34 0.29
N LEU A 120 -29.02 6.59 -0.32
CA LEU A 120 -28.88 7.58 -1.38
C LEU A 120 -29.23 7.02 -2.77
N GLY A 121 -29.61 5.76 -2.87
CA GLY A 121 -29.99 5.09 -4.11
C GLY A 121 -28.83 4.54 -4.92
N PHE A 122 -27.69 4.25 -4.28
CA PHE A 122 -26.49 3.76 -4.95
C PHE A 122 -26.05 2.41 -4.42
N LYS A 123 -25.45 1.62 -5.30
CA LYS A 123 -24.70 0.44 -4.90
C LYS A 123 -23.25 0.84 -4.72
N LEU A 124 -22.70 0.63 -3.52
CA LEU A 124 -21.31 0.94 -3.24
C LEU A 124 -20.38 -0.04 -3.97
N ILE A 125 -19.47 0.48 -4.77
CA ILE A 125 -18.46 -0.32 -5.50
C ILE A 125 -17.05 -0.13 -4.97
N GLY A 126 -16.80 0.87 -4.14
CA GLY A 126 -15.52 1.14 -3.54
C GLY A 126 -15.55 2.42 -2.73
N HIS A 127 -14.54 2.61 -1.91
CA HIS A 127 -14.35 3.85 -1.15
C HIS A 127 -12.87 4.03 -0.80
N LYS A 128 -12.55 5.23 -0.37
CA LYS A 128 -11.25 5.56 0.22
C LYS A 128 -11.50 6.32 1.51
N LEU A 129 -10.89 5.89 2.61
CA LEU A 129 -10.94 6.57 3.90
C LEU A 129 -9.53 6.78 4.42
N GLU A 130 -9.19 8.04 4.63
CA GLU A 130 -7.93 8.44 5.25
C GLU A 130 -8.24 9.33 6.45
N LEU A 131 -7.70 8.95 7.59
CA LEU A 131 -7.77 9.75 8.81
C LEU A 131 -6.40 10.35 9.10
N TYR A 132 -6.37 11.58 9.53
CA TYR A 132 -5.16 12.32 9.86
C TYR A 132 -5.21 12.70 11.33
N GLY A 133 -4.16 12.39 12.05
CA GLY A 133 -4.13 12.68 13.48
C GLY A 133 -2.73 12.77 14.05
N THR A 134 -2.67 13.05 15.32
CA THR A 134 -1.45 13.02 16.12
C THR A 134 -1.68 12.12 17.31
N ALA A 135 -0.63 11.44 17.76
CA ALA A 135 -0.73 10.54 18.91
C ALA A 135 -1.21 11.28 20.15
N ILE A 136 -2.16 10.68 20.86
CA ILE A 136 -2.60 11.17 22.16
C ILE A 136 -1.53 10.75 23.17
N GLU A 137 -0.97 11.71 23.90
CA GLU A 137 0.08 11.45 24.88
C GLU A 137 -0.40 10.48 25.96
N GLY A 138 0.41 9.44 26.20
CA GLY A 138 0.10 8.41 27.19
C GLY A 138 -0.98 7.40 26.79
N ALA A 139 -1.55 7.52 25.59
CA ALA A 139 -2.55 6.58 25.09
C ALA A 139 -1.89 5.40 24.38
N SER A 140 -2.44 4.22 24.59
CA SER A 140 -2.09 3.04 23.81
C SER A 140 -3.27 2.62 22.92
N PRO A 141 -3.02 2.13 21.70
CA PRO A 141 -4.09 1.63 20.87
C PRO A 141 -4.89 0.54 21.58
N THR A 142 -6.20 0.65 21.52
CA THR A 142 -7.12 -0.35 22.06
C THR A 142 -7.93 -0.94 20.93
N SER A 143 -8.07 -2.27 20.94
CA SER A 143 -8.96 -2.96 20.02
C SER A 143 -10.38 -3.01 20.58
N ARG A 144 -11.34 -2.98 19.68
CA ARG A 144 -12.74 -3.26 19.96
C ARG A 144 -13.26 -4.33 19.00
N GLU A 145 -14.36 -4.92 19.29
CA GLU A 145 -14.98 -5.91 18.41
C GLU A 145 -15.15 -5.34 17.00
N GLY A 146 -14.63 -6.04 16.00
CA GLY A 146 -14.69 -5.64 14.60
C GLY A 146 -13.60 -4.67 14.13
N LEU A 147 -12.75 -4.18 15.03
CA LEU A 147 -11.60 -3.35 14.66
C LEU A 147 -10.31 -4.17 14.62
N ILE A 148 -9.70 -4.22 13.46
CA ILE A 148 -8.39 -4.84 13.24
C ILE A 148 -7.44 -3.76 12.73
N PHE A 149 -6.23 -3.69 13.25
CA PHE A 149 -5.25 -2.71 12.78
C PHE A 149 -3.82 -3.25 12.79
N THR A 150 -2.99 -2.71 11.90
CA THR A 150 -1.56 -2.99 11.80
C THR A 150 -0.79 -1.66 11.71
N ARG A 151 0.26 -1.52 12.49
CA ARG A 151 1.13 -0.34 12.47
C ARG A 151 2.35 -0.60 11.61
N HIS A 152 2.60 0.30 10.67
CA HIS A 152 3.81 0.30 9.87
C HIS A 152 4.69 1.47 10.32
N ASN A 153 5.66 1.18 11.16
CA ASN A 153 6.62 2.18 11.60
C ASN A 153 7.74 2.32 10.56
N ARG A 154 7.96 3.54 10.08
CA ARG A 154 9.24 3.86 9.47
C ARG A 154 10.30 3.74 10.55
N ARG A 155 11.02 2.64 10.59
CA ARG A 155 12.33 2.69 11.20
C ARG A 155 13.17 3.61 10.32
N THR A 156 13.38 4.81 10.78
CA THR A 156 14.57 5.55 10.42
C THR A 156 15.74 4.72 10.94
N GLU A 157 16.29 3.86 10.12
CA GLU A 157 17.63 3.40 10.32
C GLU A 157 18.54 4.56 9.93
N ASP A 158 18.63 5.55 10.81
CA ASP A 158 19.77 6.41 10.89
C ASP A 158 20.86 5.59 11.56
N ALA A 159 21.65 4.97 10.75
CA ALA A 159 22.96 4.51 11.16
C ALA A 159 23.99 5.56 10.79
#